data_bf283d8b3271928de6e78e398d25a917
#
_entry.id   bf283d8b3271928de6e78e398d25a917
#
_cell.length_a   1.000
_cell.length_b   1.000
_cell.length_c   1.000
_cell.angle_alpha   90.00
_cell.angle_beta   90.00
_cell.angle_gamma   90.00
#
_symmetry.space_group_name_H-M   'P 1'
#
loop_
_entity.id
_entity.type
_entity.pdbx_description
1 polymer ?
#
loop_
_entity_poly.entity_id
_entity_poly.type
_entity_poly.pdbx_seq_one_letter_code
_entity_poly.pdbx_strand_id
1 'polypeptide(L)'
;SEHLTFKGVPIDGTLTEFVSKLKQKGLTHIGTEDGTAILKGDFAAYKNCTVAAIALKQKNLVAKVGVMFPSLETWSSLSNNYFSLKEMLTKKYGEPEVCIEEFQTKIMQNDDNSKIHEVRMNRCKYVTGYATAKGNIELHIKGSFTDGCYVTLIYFDKINGEVIEAEAMEDL
;
A
#
# COMPACT_ATOMS: atom_id res chain seq x y z
N SER A 1 14.47 8.02 13.49
CA SER A 1 13.84 6.75 13.80
C SER A 1 14.40 5.63 12.94
N GLU A 2 14.51 4.44 13.50
CA GLU A 2 14.92 3.22 12.79
C GLU A 2 13.76 2.56 12.06
N HIS A 3 12.54 3.02 12.33
CA HIS A 3 11.32 2.53 11.67
C HIS A 3 11.01 3.31 10.41
N LEU A 4 10.32 2.67 9.47
CA LEU A 4 9.69 3.41 8.38
C LEU A 4 8.69 4.40 8.96
N THR A 5 8.47 5.51 8.26
CA THR A 5 7.45 6.48 8.66
C THR A 5 6.33 6.53 7.63
N PHE A 6 5.13 6.74 8.13
CA PHE A 6 3.93 6.95 7.34
C PHE A 6 3.33 8.30 7.74
N LYS A 7 3.22 9.24 6.82
CA LYS A 7 2.82 10.64 7.10
C LYS A 7 3.68 11.28 8.22
N GLY A 8 4.98 10.93 8.25
CA GLY A 8 5.88 11.39 9.29
C GLY A 8 5.74 10.69 10.64
N VAL A 9 4.86 9.70 10.76
CA VAL A 9 4.66 8.92 11.99
C VAL A 9 5.41 7.60 11.87
N PRO A 10 6.30 7.25 12.83
CA PRO A 10 6.96 5.94 12.80
C PRO A 10 5.94 4.80 12.85
N ILE A 11 6.15 3.79 12.01
CA ILE A 11 5.31 2.58 12.00
C ILE A 11 5.75 1.72 13.19
N ASP A 12 5.16 2.00 14.33
CA ASP A 12 5.53 1.37 15.60
C ASP A 12 4.43 1.62 16.65
N GLY A 13 4.56 0.94 17.79
CA GLY A 13 3.65 1.07 18.91
C GLY A 13 2.39 0.24 18.75
N THR A 14 1.46 0.45 19.68
CA THR A 14 0.17 -0.22 19.64
C THR A 14 -0.71 0.37 18.55
N LEU A 15 -1.71 -0.39 18.12
CA LEU A 15 -2.65 0.08 17.09
C LEU A 15 -3.36 1.36 17.55
N THR A 16 -3.79 1.43 18.82
CA THR A 16 -4.46 2.61 19.37
C THR A 16 -3.56 3.84 19.34
N GLU A 17 -2.29 3.70 19.74
CA GLU A 17 -1.33 4.79 19.71
C GLU A 17 -1.06 5.28 18.29
N PHE A 18 -0.84 4.35 17.37
CA PHE A 18 -0.57 4.68 15.96
C PHE A 18 -1.77 5.39 15.31
N VAL A 19 -2.98 4.87 15.52
CA VAL A 19 -4.22 5.48 15.04
C VAL A 19 -4.38 6.90 15.58
N SER A 20 -4.11 7.10 16.87
CA SER A 20 -4.18 8.43 17.49
C SER A 20 -3.26 9.42 16.79
N LYS A 21 -2.02 9.00 16.48
CA LYS A 21 -1.05 9.86 15.78
C LYS A 21 -1.49 10.16 14.35
N LEU A 22 -2.05 9.18 13.64
CA LEU A 22 -2.58 9.39 12.30
C LEU A 22 -3.77 10.34 12.28
N LYS A 23 -4.62 10.29 13.30
CA LYS A 23 -5.73 11.25 13.46
C LYS A 23 -5.20 12.67 13.60
N GLN A 24 -4.12 12.86 14.33
CA GLN A 24 -3.46 14.17 14.47
C GLN A 24 -2.90 14.67 13.13
N LYS A 25 -2.62 13.76 12.20
CA LYS A 25 -2.17 14.09 10.84
C LYS A 25 -3.31 14.31 9.85
N GLY A 26 -4.55 14.32 10.32
CA GLY A 26 -5.71 14.65 9.51
C GLY A 26 -6.51 13.47 8.99
N LEU A 27 -6.16 12.23 9.35
CA LEU A 27 -6.94 11.07 8.95
C LEU A 27 -8.12 10.85 9.90
N THR A 28 -9.23 10.38 9.37
CA THR A 28 -10.44 10.05 10.14
C THR A 28 -10.48 8.55 10.37
N HIS A 29 -10.56 8.13 11.63
CA HIS A 29 -10.70 6.72 11.99
C HIS A 29 -12.12 6.24 11.71
N ILE A 30 -12.27 5.21 10.90
CA ILE A 30 -13.56 4.65 10.50
C ILE A 30 -13.94 3.47 11.40
N GLY A 31 -13.00 2.59 11.70
CA GLY A 31 -13.25 1.43 12.54
C GLY A 31 -12.01 0.57 12.69
N THR A 32 -12.08 -0.40 13.60
CA THR A 32 -11.01 -1.35 13.85
C THR A 32 -11.61 -2.74 14.02
N GLU A 33 -11.05 -3.71 13.31
CA GLU A 33 -11.48 -5.10 13.38
C GLU A 33 -10.28 -6.02 13.14
N ASP A 34 -10.12 -7.04 13.97
CA ASP A 34 -9.10 -8.08 13.81
C ASP A 34 -7.66 -7.55 13.62
N GLY A 35 -7.26 -6.57 14.41
CA GLY A 35 -5.91 -6.02 14.35
C GLY A 35 -5.67 -5.07 13.18
N THR A 36 -6.72 -4.68 12.46
CA THR A 36 -6.65 -3.74 11.35
C THR A 36 -7.52 -2.53 11.64
N ALA A 37 -6.93 -1.35 11.64
CA ALA A 37 -7.65 -0.09 11.74
C ALA A 37 -7.80 0.53 10.36
N ILE A 38 -9.00 0.99 10.04
CA ILE A 38 -9.30 1.66 8.77
C ILE A 38 -9.49 3.15 9.03
N LEU A 39 -8.77 3.95 8.27
CA LEU A 39 -8.86 5.41 8.33
C LEU A 39 -9.07 5.94 6.91
N LYS A 40 -9.56 7.17 6.82
CA LYS A 40 -9.75 7.86 5.55
C LYS A 40 -9.17 9.26 5.58
N GLY A 41 -8.68 9.72 4.44
CA GLY A 41 -8.19 11.06 4.27
C GLY A 41 -7.28 11.23 3.09
N ASP A 42 -6.63 12.37 3.03
CA ASP A 42 -5.74 12.72 1.94
C ASP A 42 -4.34 12.14 2.17
N PHE A 43 -3.73 11.66 1.11
CA PHE A 43 -2.38 11.12 1.15
C PHE A 43 -1.65 11.39 -0.17
N ALA A 44 -0.41 11.86 -0.09
CA ALA A 44 0.46 12.14 -1.25
C ALA A 44 -0.23 13.02 -2.31
N ALA A 45 -1.00 14.01 -1.87
CA ALA A 45 -1.80 14.92 -2.69
C ALA A 45 -3.02 14.28 -3.39
N TYR A 46 -3.35 13.04 -3.03
CA TYR A 46 -4.58 12.38 -3.47
C TYR A 46 -5.64 12.47 -2.38
N LYS A 47 -6.87 12.78 -2.76
CA LYS A 47 -8.00 12.88 -1.84
C LYS A 47 -8.71 11.54 -1.66
N ASN A 48 -9.38 11.38 -0.53
CA ASN A 48 -10.25 10.24 -0.24
C ASN A 48 -9.55 8.87 -0.32
N CYS A 49 -8.31 8.80 0.16
CA CYS A 49 -7.60 7.54 0.28
C CYS A 49 -8.13 6.76 1.49
N THR A 50 -8.07 5.43 1.39
CA THR A 50 -8.34 4.53 2.51
C THR A 50 -7.02 3.99 3.03
N VAL A 51 -6.80 4.13 4.34
CA VAL A 51 -5.57 3.69 4.99
C VAL A 51 -5.88 2.53 5.93
N ALA A 52 -5.12 1.46 5.84
CA ALA A 52 -5.21 0.31 6.74
C ALA A 52 -3.92 0.22 7.55
N ALA A 53 -4.04 0.39 8.88
CA ALA A 53 -2.93 0.15 9.80
C ALA A 53 -3.10 -1.25 10.38
N ILE A 54 -2.08 -2.08 10.27
CA ILE A 54 -2.19 -3.50 10.59
C ILE A 54 -1.22 -3.86 11.71
N ALA A 55 -1.76 -4.41 12.80
CA ALA A 55 -1.02 -4.92 13.93
C ALA A 55 -1.23 -6.42 14.07
N LEU A 56 -0.20 -7.11 14.54
CA LEU A 56 -0.34 -8.52 14.88
C LEU A 56 -1.16 -8.64 16.18
N LYS A 57 -2.22 -9.46 16.16
CA LYS A 57 -3.14 -9.60 17.29
C LYS A 57 -2.45 -9.94 18.61
N GLN A 58 -1.51 -10.87 18.59
CA GLN A 58 -0.81 -11.34 19.79
C GLN A 58 0.08 -10.27 20.43
N LYS A 59 0.70 -9.43 19.61
CA LYS A 59 1.63 -8.40 20.08
C LYS A 59 1.04 -7.00 20.13
N ASN A 60 -0.06 -6.76 19.44
CA ASN A 60 -0.60 -5.42 19.25
C ASN A 60 0.49 -4.40 18.83
N LEU A 61 1.33 -4.84 17.90
CA LEU A 61 2.45 -4.07 17.38
C LEU A 61 2.21 -3.78 15.91
N VAL A 62 2.16 -2.50 15.55
CA VAL A 62 1.96 -2.07 14.16
C VAL A 62 3.24 -2.31 13.36
N ALA A 63 3.12 -3.05 12.25
CA ALA A 63 4.24 -3.37 11.38
C ALA A 63 3.99 -3.07 9.91
N LYS A 64 2.73 -2.87 9.53
CA LYS A 64 2.34 -2.71 8.12
C LYS A 64 1.27 -1.63 7.98
N VAL A 65 1.43 -0.81 6.97
CA VAL A 65 0.42 0.21 6.61
C VAL A 65 0.17 0.11 5.11
N GLY A 66 -1.09 0.02 4.73
CA GLY A 66 -1.49 0.03 3.33
C GLY A 66 -2.35 1.25 3.00
N VAL A 67 -2.20 1.76 1.79
CA VAL A 67 -3.04 2.83 1.26
C VAL A 67 -3.73 2.31 0.02
N MET A 68 -5.06 2.45 -0.04
CA MET A 68 -5.85 2.24 -1.24
C MET A 68 -6.26 3.60 -1.77
N PHE A 69 -5.80 3.92 -2.97
CA PHE A 69 -6.21 5.15 -3.65
C PHE A 69 -7.61 4.95 -4.26
N PRO A 70 -8.36 6.01 -4.50
CA PRO A 70 -9.70 5.89 -5.09
C PRO A 70 -9.70 5.10 -6.39
N SER A 71 -10.74 4.31 -6.62
CA SER A 71 -10.89 3.53 -7.85
C SER A 71 -11.04 4.45 -9.07
N LEU A 72 -10.50 4.01 -10.19
CA LEU A 72 -10.49 4.73 -11.45
C LEU A 72 -11.06 3.85 -12.55
N GLU A 73 -11.70 4.49 -13.54
CA GLU A 73 -12.50 3.80 -14.55
C GLU A 73 -11.74 3.56 -15.87
N THR A 74 -10.63 4.27 -16.08
CA THR A 74 -9.87 4.17 -17.33
C THR A 74 -8.44 3.72 -17.06
N TRP A 75 -7.87 3.00 -18.03
CA TRP A 75 -6.47 2.62 -17.95
C TRP A 75 -5.55 3.85 -17.92
N SER A 76 -5.86 4.88 -18.72
CA SER A 76 -5.02 6.06 -18.76
C SER A 76 -4.96 6.79 -17.41
N SER A 77 -6.08 6.93 -16.70
CA SER A 77 -6.08 7.54 -15.37
C SER A 77 -5.42 6.65 -14.33
N LEU A 78 -5.65 5.34 -14.39
CA LEU A 78 -5.08 4.37 -13.46
C LEU A 78 -3.56 4.28 -13.60
N SER A 79 -3.06 4.16 -14.84
CA SER A 79 -1.62 4.10 -15.08
C SER A 79 -0.95 5.43 -14.73
N ASN A 80 -1.59 6.55 -14.99
CA ASN A 80 -1.06 7.85 -14.59
C ASN A 80 -0.93 7.96 -13.06
N ASN A 81 -1.91 7.46 -12.32
CA ASN A 81 -1.85 7.42 -10.85
C ASN A 81 -0.65 6.58 -10.38
N TYR A 82 -0.48 5.40 -10.96
CA TYR A 82 0.63 4.50 -10.64
C TYR A 82 1.99 5.14 -10.96
N PHE A 83 2.18 5.66 -12.16
CA PHE A 83 3.46 6.23 -12.57
C PHE A 83 3.81 7.55 -11.86
N SER A 84 2.81 8.36 -11.51
CA SER A 84 3.04 9.57 -10.71
C SER A 84 3.56 9.23 -9.30
N LEU A 85 2.96 8.21 -8.68
CA LEU A 85 3.43 7.73 -7.37
C LEU A 85 4.81 7.09 -7.47
N LYS A 86 5.06 6.31 -8.51
CA LYS A 86 6.37 5.69 -8.76
C LYS A 86 7.46 6.75 -8.90
N GLU A 87 7.18 7.84 -9.61
CA GLU A 87 8.13 8.95 -9.75
C GLU A 87 8.49 9.57 -8.39
N MET A 88 7.48 9.86 -7.57
CA MET A 88 7.68 10.43 -6.24
C MET A 88 8.44 9.47 -5.31
N LEU A 89 8.10 8.18 -5.34
CA LEU A 89 8.77 7.17 -4.53
C LEU A 89 10.23 7.00 -4.95
N THR A 90 10.52 7.01 -6.24
CA THR A 90 11.87 6.89 -6.76
C THR A 90 12.72 8.10 -6.36
N LYS A 91 12.15 9.30 -6.38
CA LYS A 91 12.84 10.50 -5.89
C LYS A 91 13.17 10.42 -4.40
N LYS A 92 12.28 9.86 -3.60
CA LYS A 92 12.44 9.77 -2.15
C LYS A 92 13.30 8.60 -1.70
N TYR A 93 13.14 7.43 -2.30
CA TYR A 93 13.74 6.19 -1.82
C TYR A 93 14.83 5.62 -2.73
N GLY A 94 15.06 6.22 -3.90
CA GLY A 94 16.03 5.73 -4.87
C GLY A 94 15.41 4.74 -5.86
N GLU A 95 16.24 4.14 -6.70
CA GLU A 95 15.77 3.22 -7.72
C GLU A 95 15.09 1.98 -7.13
N PRO A 96 13.98 1.52 -7.73
CA PRO A 96 13.31 0.34 -7.22
C PRO A 96 14.16 -0.92 -7.37
N GLU A 97 14.02 -1.84 -6.41
CA GLU A 97 14.65 -3.15 -6.46
C GLU A 97 13.88 -4.11 -7.37
N VAL A 98 12.56 -3.98 -7.40
CA VAL A 98 11.68 -4.79 -8.21
C VAL A 98 10.80 -3.87 -9.05
N CYS A 99 10.70 -4.19 -10.34
CA CYS A 99 9.78 -3.49 -11.24
C CYS A 99 9.26 -4.47 -12.27
N ILE A 100 7.98 -4.79 -12.19
CA ILE A 100 7.29 -5.66 -13.14
C ILE A 100 6.07 -4.86 -13.61
N GLU A 101 5.97 -4.64 -14.92
CA GLU A 101 4.90 -3.81 -15.50
C GLU A 101 4.42 -4.48 -16.77
N GLU A 102 3.50 -5.43 -16.61
CA GLU A 102 3.03 -6.26 -17.72
C GLU A 102 1.60 -6.75 -17.53
N PHE A 103 0.97 -7.09 -18.64
CA PHE A 103 -0.28 -7.83 -18.65
C PHE A 103 0.05 -9.31 -18.82
N GLN A 104 -0.64 -10.18 -18.07
CA GLN A 104 -0.34 -11.60 -18.01
C GLN A 104 -0.84 -12.37 -19.25
N THR A 105 -1.75 -11.77 -20.03
CA THR A 105 -2.22 -12.35 -21.28
C THR A 105 -1.98 -11.38 -22.43
N LYS A 106 -1.88 -11.92 -23.64
CA LYS A 106 -1.74 -11.09 -24.83
C LYS A 106 -3.04 -10.33 -25.07
N ILE A 107 -2.94 -9.00 -25.12
CA ILE A 107 -4.07 -8.13 -25.40
C ILE A 107 -4.19 -8.01 -26.94
N MET A 108 -5.35 -8.41 -27.47
CA MET A 108 -5.60 -8.39 -28.92
C MET A 108 -5.70 -6.97 -29.48
N GLN A 109 -6.24 -6.04 -28.67
CA GLN A 109 -6.34 -4.64 -29.00
C GLN A 109 -5.62 -3.83 -27.94
N ASN A 110 -4.70 -2.98 -28.36
CA ASN A 110 -3.90 -2.17 -27.45
C ASN A 110 -4.63 -0.83 -27.17
N ASP A 111 -5.86 -0.90 -26.66
CA ASP A 111 -6.66 0.25 -26.29
C ASP A 111 -6.95 0.29 -24.78
N ASP A 112 -7.47 1.42 -24.33
CA ASP A 112 -7.79 1.68 -22.93
C ASP A 112 -8.78 0.66 -22.37
N ASN A 113 -9.87 0.41 -23.10
CA ASN A 113 -10.93 -0.51 -22.65
C ASN A 113 -10.42 -1.95 -22.48
N SER A 114 -9.58 -2.41 -23.37
CA SER A 114 -9.00 -3.75 -23.28
C SER A 114 -8.07 -3.86 -22.08
N LYS A 115 -7.28 -2.83 -21.82
CA LYS A 115 -6.34 -2.81 -20.69
C LYS A 115 -7.07 -2.76 -19.35
N ILE A 116 -8.06 -1.89 -19.20
CA ILE A 116 -8.80 -1.80 -17.94
C ILE A 116 -9.59 -3.08 -17.67
N HIS A 117 -10.07 -3.74 -18.71
CA HIS A 117 -10.72 -5.06 -18.60
C HIS A 117 -9.73 -6.09 -18.01
N GLU A 118 -8.49 -6.11 -18.49
CA GLU A 118 -7.47 -7.02 -17.96
C GLU A 118 -7.18 -6.76 -16.48
N VAL A 119 -7.21 -5.51 -16.04
CA VAL A 119 -7.08 -5.18 -14.63
C VAL A 119 -8.24 -5.77 -13.83
N ARG A 120 -9.48 -5.62 -14.29
CA ARG A 120 -10.68 -6.19 -13.63
C ARG A 120 -10.64 -7.71 -13.54
N MET A 121 -10.04 -8.34 -14.54
CA MET A 121 -9.88 -9.80 -14.58
C MET A 121 -8.69 -10.30 -13.78
N ASN A 122 -7.98 -9.41 -13.08
CA ASN A 122 -6.77 -9.73 -12.31
C ASN A 122 -5.67 -10.37 -13.18
N ARG A 123 -5.52 -9.87 -14.41
CA ARG A 123 -4.48 -10.29 -15.36
C ARG A 123 -3.48 -9.19 -15.67
N CYS A 124 -3.37 -8.23 -14.78
CA CYS A 124 -2.42 -7.14 -14.84
C CYS A 124 -1.43 -7.30 -13.68
N LYS A 125 -0.13 -7.27 -13.98
CA LYS A 125 0.90 -7.31 -12.96
C LYS A 125 1.77 -6.07 -13.06
N TYR A 126 1.39 -5.04 -12.32
CA TYR A 126 2.15 -3.81 -12.17
C TYR A 126 2.58 -3.70 -10.71
N VAL A 127 3.87 -3.88 -10.48
CA VAL A 127 4.47 -3.87 -9.13
C VAL A 127 5.78 -3.12 -9.20
N THR A 128 5.97 -2.18 -8.30
CA THR A 128 7.26 -1.52 -8.07
C THR A 128 7.59 -1.66 -6.60
N GLY A 129 8.75 -2.25 -6.28
CA GLY A 129 9.19 -2.48 -4.91
C GLY A 129 10.48 -1.74 -4.59
N TYR A 130 10.51 -1.13 -3.42
CA TYR A 130 11.65 -0.39 -2.89
C TYR A 130 12.16 -1.07 -1.64
N ALA A 131 13.44 -1.41 -1.61
CA ALA A 131 14.09 -1.91 -0.41
C ALA A 131 14.87 -0.76 0.25
N THR A 132 14.60 -0.50 1.52
CA THR A 132 15.32 0.50 2.30
C THR A 132 15.90 -0.15 3.54
N ALA A 133 16.83 0.53 4.22
CA ALA A 133 17.38 0.05 5.48
C ALA A 133 16.32 -0.11 6.58
N LYS A 134 15.19 0.60 6.47
CA LYS A 134 14.12 0.62 7.47
C LYS A 134 12.94 -0.29 7.15
N GLY A 135 12.87 -0.82 5.93
CA GLY A 135 11.78 -1.67 5.49
C GLY A 135 11.52 -1.55 4.01
N ASN A 136 10.46 -2.23 3.56
CA ASN A 136 10.10 -2.31 2.15
C ASN A 136 8.83 -1.54 1.85
N ILE A 137 8.76 -1.01 0.64
CA ILE A 137 7.60 -0.27 0.15
C ILE A 137 7.23 -0.85 -1.20
N GLU A 138 5.95 -1.16 -1.40
CA GLU A 138 5.45 -1.74 -2.64
C GLU A 138 4.29 -0.95 -3.20
N LEU A 139 4.35 -0.67 -4.48
CA LEU A 139 3.32 0.01 -5.25
C LEU A 139 2.72 -0.99 -6.23
N HIS A 140 1.39 -1.12 -6.23
CA HIS A 140 0.68 -2.08 -7.07
C HIS A 140 -0.51 -1.46 -7.79
N ILE A 141 -0.82 -1.99 -8.97
CA ILE A 141 -2.15 -1.85 -9.55
C ILE A 141 -2.94 -3.10 -9.17
N LYS A 142 -4.14 -2.91 -8.64
CA LYS A 142 -5.07 -3.97 -8.25
C LYS A 142 -6.42 -3.75 -8.93
N GLY A 143 -7.17 -4.83 -9.11
CA GLY A 143 -8.51 -4.71 -9.66
C GLY A 143 -9.33 -5.97 -9.51
N SER A 144 -10.63 -5.78 -9.46
CA SER A 144 -11.64 -6.83 -9.50
C SER A 144 -12.93 -6.23 -10.01
N PHE A 145 -13.91 -7.06 -10.34
CA PHE A 145 -15.25 -6.57 -10.71
C PHE A 145 -15.99 -5.99 -9.49
N THR A 146 -15.67 -6.47 -8.29
CA THR A 146 -16.31 -6.00 -7.06
C THR A 146 -15.73 -4.69 -6.56
N ASP A 147 -14.39 -4.60 -6.53
CA ASP A 147 -13.69 -3.45 -5.90
C ASP A 147 -13.30 -2.36 -6.90
N GLY A 148 -13.43 -2.63 -8.19
CA GLY A 148 -12.95 -1.73 -9.24
C GLY A 148 -11.44 -1.82 -9.44
N CYS A 149 -10.87 -0.80 -10.06
CA CYS A 149 -9.44 -0.74 -10.38
C CYS A 149 -8.80 0.40 -9.60
N TYR A 150 -7.73 0.13 -8.89
CA TYR A 150 -7.11 1.11 -8.01
C TYR A 150 -5.63 0.82 -7.81
N VAL A 151 -4.92 1.82 -7.32
CA VAL A 151 -3.52 1.71 -6.95
C VAL A 151 -3.43 1.47 -5.43
N THR A 152 -2.51 0.62 -5.01
CA THR A 152 -2.20 0.41 -3.59
C THR A 152 -0.73 0.72 -3.32
N LEU A 153 -0.46 1.21 -2.12
CA LEU A 153 0.89 1.47 -1.63
C LEU A 153 1.00 0.82 -0.26
N ILE A 154 2.01 -0.03 -0.07
CA ILE A 154 2.15 -0.81 1.16
C ILE A 154 3.53 -0.57 1.76
N TYR A 155 3.55 -0.30 3.07
CA TYR A 155 4.76 -0.12 3.87
C TYR A 155 4.92 -1.29 4.81
N PHE A 156 6.10 -1.92 4.79
CA PHE A 156 6.46 -3.01 5.71
C PHE A 156 7.63 -2.54 6.57
N ASP A 157 7.40 -2.33 7.86
CA ASP A 157 8.46 -1.94 8.77
C ASP A 157 9.37 -3.13 9.07
N LYS A 158 10.68 -2.95 8.89
CA LYS A 158 11.64 -4.05 9.02
C LYS A 158 11.74 -4.55 10.46
N ILE A 159 11.92 -3.65 11.42
CA ILE A 159 12.13 -4.02 12.82
C ILE A 159 10.92 -4.76 13.37
N ASN A 160 9.72 -4.21 13.21
CA ASN A 160 8.51 -4.82 13.72
C ASN A 160 8.13 -6.07 12.95
N GLY A 161 8.41 -6.11 11.65
CA GLY A 161 8.26 -7.33 10.84
C GLY A 161 9.14 -8.47 11.34
N GLU A 162 10.38 -8.19 11.69
CA GLU A 162 11.32 -9.18 12.24
C GLU A 162 10.87 -9.68 13.62
N VAL A 163 10.34 -8.80 14.47
CA VAL A 163 9.79 -9.19 15.79
C VAL A 163 8.63 -10.18 15.60
N ILE A 164 7.73 -9.88 14.67
CA ILE A 164 6.57 -10.73 14.37
C ILE A 164 7.03 -12.09 13.82
N GLU A 165 7.98 -12.08 12.89
CA GLU A 165 8.53 -13.30 12.30
C GLU A 165 9.24 -14.18 13.34
N ALA A 166 10.05 -13.57 14.20
CA ALA A 166 10.76 -14.29 15.27
C ALA A 166 9.79 -14.99 16.22
N GLU A 167 8.68 -14.32 16.56
CA GLU A 167 7.66 -14.92 17.42
C GLU A 167 6.94 -16.09 16.73
N ALA A 168 6.62 -15.94 15.44
CA ALA A 168 6.00 -17.01 14.68
C ALA A 168 6.92 -18.23 14.56
N MET A 169 8.23 -18.00 14.45
CA MET A 169 9.22 -19.08 14.37
C MET A 169 9.35 -19.88 15.65
N GLU A 170 9.01 -19.30 16.80
CA GLU A 170 9.01 -20.04 18.08
C GLU A 170 8.00 -21.19 18.07
N ASP A 171 6.95 -21.11 17.26
CA ASP A 171 5.94 -22.16 17.14
C ASP A 171 6.40 -23.33 16.24
N LEU A 172 7.44 -23.13 15.48
CA LEU A 172 7.96 -24.13 14.55
C LEU A 172 9.03 -25.00 15.24
#